data_37917e1b5d3c9c63b945359961063fe8
#
_entry.id   37917e1b5d3c9c63b945359961063fe8
#
_cell.length_a   1.000
_cell.length_b   1.000
_cell.length_c   1.000
_cell.angle_alpha   90.00
_cell.angle_beta   90.00
_cell.angle_gamma   90.00
#
_symmetry.space_group_name_H-M   'P 1'
#
loop_
_entity.id
_entity.type
_entity.pdbx_description
1 polymer ?
#
loop_
_entity_poly.entity_id
_entity_poly.type
_entity_poly.pdbx_seq_one_letter_code
_entity_poly.pdbx_strand_id
1 'polypeptide(L)'
;MQSAKQNLRIQFFLTLLSIVLFVLKFVAYFMTHSLSVLSDALESIVNVLAGLIGLYSLYVAAKPKDKEHPYGHGKAEFISAAFEGSLIIAAGLIILYESIDAFIHPNELHSLDNGLGILLTTAILNLGAGWYVKVKGKKNKSLALISSGQHLIIDSLTTFAVAIGIGIVLLSNITGIDTGIAIAMSFWIIYNGYKIIRESLAGIMDEADMALLEAVIEEINQSRNKQWIDLHNLRVIKYGTHIHVDCHLTVQWYLNVNQAHAVVDQFTSLIKNKFGDSVEFFIHTDGCMPFSCPICTIEDLSLIHI
;
A
#
# COMPACT_ATOMS: atom_id res chain seq x y z
N MET A 1 15.69 -7.76 -5.25
CA MET A 1 15.80 -8.92 -4.32
C MET A 1 16.01 -8.55 -2.85
N GLN A 2 16.85 -7.59 -2.48
CA GLN A 2 17.04 -7.20 -1.06
C GLN A 2 15.76 -6.63 -0.41
N SER A 3 15.02 -5.78 -1.13
CA SER A 3 13.77 -5.18 -0.64
C SER A 3 12.68 -6.24 -0.35
N ALA A 4 12.48 -7.21 -1.25
CA ALA A 4 11.48 -8.27 -1.06
C ALA A 4 11.78 -9.15 0.17
N LYS A 5 13.06 -9.55 0.36
CA LYS A 5 13.48 -10.30 1.55
C LYS A 5 13.31 -9.48 2.84
N GLN A 6 13.54 -8.17 2.77
CA GLN A 6 13.34 -7.27 3.90
C GLN A 6 11.86 -7.16 4.25
N ASN A 7 10.98 -6.98 3.25
CA ASN A 7 9.53 -6.90 3.44
C ASN A 7 8.99 -8.18 4.08
N LEU A 8 9.39 -9.35 3.57
CA LEU A 8 9.01 -10.64 4.13
C LEU A 8 9.43 -10.79 5.59
N ARG A 9 10.67 -10.37 5.92
CA ARG A 9 11.18 -10.42 7.28
C ARG A 9 10.41 -9.49 8.22
N ILE A 10 10.11 -8.27 7.78
CA ILE A 10 9.31 -7.30 8.55
C ILE A 10 7.92 -7.87 8.82
N GLN A 11 7.24 -8.41 7.80
CA GLN A 11 5.91 -9.00 7.95
C GLN A 11 5.92 -10.24 8.86
N PHE A 12 6.96 -11.07 8.77
CA PHE A 12 7.13 -12.22 9.67
C PHE A 12 7.18 -11.80 11.15
N PHE A 13 8.00 -10.77 11.48
CA PHE A 13 8.06 -10.25 12.85
C PHE A 13 6.76 -9.59 13.28
N LEU A 14 6.05 -8.93 12.36
CA LEU A 14 4.75 -8.35 12.64
C LEU A 14 3.72 -9.43 12.96
N THR A 15 3.63 -10.48 12.15
CA THR A 15 2.73 -11.62 12.37
C THR A 15 3.05 -12.33 13.70
N LEU A 16 4.34 -12.51 14.01
CA LEU A 16 4.77 -13.09 15.29
C LEU A 16 4.33 -12.21 16.46
N LEU A 17 4.49 -10.89 16.35
CA LEU A 17 4.00 -9.94 17.36
C LEU A 17 2.48 -10.05 17.53
N SER A 18 1.71 -10.09 16.43
CA SER A 18 0.25 -10.26 16.48
C SER A 18 -0.17 -11.55 17.19
N ILE A 19 0.55 -12.67 16.95
CA ILE A 19 0.31 -13.93 17.67
C ILE A 19 0.61 -13.81 19.16
N VAL A 20 1.71 -13.15 19.53
CA VAL A 20 2.07 -12.94 20.94
C VAL A 20 1.02 -12.08 21.65
N LEU A 21 0.59 -10.98 21.01
CA LEU A 21 -0.43 -10.11 21.56
C LEU A 21 -1.80 -10.80 21.69
N PHE A 22 -2.17 -11.61 20.70
CA PHE A 22 -3.34 -12.48 20.74
C PHE A 22 -3.32 -13.40 21.96
N VAL A 23 -2.23 -14.12 22.20
CA VAL A 23 -2.09 -15.01 23.36
C VAL A 23 -2.18 -14.22 24.67
N LEU A 24 -1.50 -13.07 24.75
CA LEU A 24 -1.55 -12.21 25.96
C LEU A 24 -2.96 -11.72 26.26
N LYS A 25 -3.73 -11.30 25.24
CA LYS A 25 -5.12 -10.86 25.39
C LYS A 25 -6.03 -11.99 25.87
N PHE A 26 -5.85 -13.23 25.36
CA PHE A 26 -6.59 -14.39 25.87
C PHE A 26 -6.21 -14.74 27.31
N VAL A 27 -4.93 -14.68 27.67
CA VAL A 27 -4.50 -14.85 29.08
C VAL A 27 -5.14 -13.79 29.96
N ALA A 28 -5.15 -12.53 29.51
CA ALA A 28 -5.82 -11.45 30.23
C ALA A 28 -7.33 -11.71 30.42
N TYR A 29 -8.02 -12.21 29.39
CA TYR A 29 -9.42 -12.60 29.47
C TYR A 29 -9.63 -13.70 30.53
N PHE A 30 -8.83 -14.77 30.54
CA PHE A 30 -8.95 -15.84 31.54
C PHE A 30 -8.66 -15.38 32.97
N MET A 31 -7.88 -14.31 33.14
CA MET A 31 -7.60 -13.73 34.47
C MET A 31 -8.68 -12.77 34.93
N THR A 32 -9.31 -12.01 34.01
CA THR A 32 -10.25 -10.94 34.34
C THR A 32 -11.72 -11.32 34.16
N HIS A 33 -11.99 -12.32 33.30
CA HIS A 33 -13.33 -12.70 32.83
C HIS A 33 -14.14 -11.51 32.28
N SER A 34 -13.46 -10.44 31.84
CA SER A 34 -14.08 -9.23 31.30
C SER A 34 -14.53 -9.44 29.86
N LEU A 35 -15.79 -9.11 29.54
CA LEU A 35 -16.34 -9.20 28.19
C LEU A 35 -15.64 -8.23 27.22
N SER A 36 -15.24 -7.04 27.70
CA SER A 36 -14.48 -6.09 26.88
C SER A 36 -13.11 -6.64 26.46
N VAL A 37 -12.41 -7.34 27.38
CA VAL A 37 -11.15 -8.01 27.07
C VAL A 37 -11.36 -9.18 26.10
N LEU A 38 -12.49 -9.91 26.23
CA LEU A 38 -12.84 -10.98 25.29
C LEU A 38 -13.07 -10.43 23.88
N SER A 39 -13.83 -9.33 23.74
CA SER A 39 -14.08 -8.70 22.43
C SER A 39 -12.78 -8.31 21.75
N ASP A 40 -11.86 -7.65 22.48
CA ASP A 40 -10.55 -7.26 21.96
C ASP A 40 -9.63 -8.49 21.63
N ALA A 41 -9.73 -9.56 22.42
CA ALA A 41 -9.03 -10.82 22.13
C ALA A 41 -9.58 -11.50 20.87
N LEU A 42 -10.90 -11.51 20.66
CA LEU A 42 -11.52 -12.05 19.43
C LEU A 42 -11.14 -11.24 18.18
N GLU A 43 -11.10 -9.90 18.30
CA GLU A 43 -10.62 -9.03 17.21
C GLU A 43 -9.18 -9.35 16.82
N SER A 44 -8.33 -9.73 17.79
CA SER A 44 -6.95 -10.12 17.52
C SER A 44 -6.80 -11.40 16.68
N ILE A 45 -7.84 -12.24 16.55
CA ILE A 45 -7.87 -13.36 15.59
C ILE A 45 -7.79 -12.83 14.17
N VAL A 46 -8.55 -11.75 13.90
CA VAL A 46 -8.55 -11.11 12.58
C VAL A 46 -7.17 -10.55 12.26
N ASN A 47 -6.50 -9.93 13.24
CA ASN A 47 -5.15 -9.40 13.08
C ASN A 47 -4.12 -10.49 12.77
N VAL A 48 -4.22 -11.66 13.39
CA VAL A 48 -3.37 -12.82 13.10
C VAL A 48 -3.63 -13.35 11.68
N LEU A 49 -4.90 -13.50 11.29
CA LEU A 49 -5.27 -13.95 9.94
C LEU A 49 -4.78 -12.99 8.86
N ALA A 50 -4.99 -11.68 9.05
CA ALA A 50 -4.47 -10.64 8.15
C ALA A 50 -2.95 -10.69 8.05
N GLY A 51 -2.27 -10.85 9.17
CA GLY A 51 -0.80 -11.02 9.22
C GLY A 51 -0.30 -12.23 8.45
N LEU A 52 -0.98 -13.38 8.55
CA LEU A 52 -0.64 -14.61 7.82
C LEU A 52 -0.88 -14.44 6.31
N ILE A 53 -1.99 -13.83 5.91
CA ILE A 53 -2.30 -13.55 4.50
C ILE A 53 -1.27 -12.59 3.91
N GLY A 54 -0.91 -11.52 4.63
CA GLY A 54 0.14 -10.59 4.21
C GLY A 54 1.50 -11.26 4.08
N LEU A 55 1.85 -12.15 5.02
CA LEU A 55 3.10 -12.93 4.96
C LEU A 55 3.13 -13.87 3.75
N TYR A 56 2.05 -14.61 3.50
CA TYR A 56 1.93 -15.48 2.34
C TYR A 56 2.01 -14.70 1.03
N SER A 57 1.32 -13.57 0.95
CA SER A 57 1.33 -12.69 -0.21
C SER A 57 2.74 -12.16 -0.53
N LEU A 58 3.47 -11.67 0.48
CA LEU A 58 4.85 -11.23 0.30
C LEU A 58 5.80 -12.37 -0.06
N TYR A 59 5.55 -13.59 0.47
CA TYR A 59 6.29 -14.78 0.05
C TYR A 59 6.06 -15.08 -1.43
N VAL A 60 4.82 -15.04 -1.90
CA VAL A 60 4.47 -15.22 -3.31
C VAL A 60 5.07 -14.10 -4.17
N ALA A 61 4.91 -12.84 -3.76
CA ALA A 61 5.44 -11.68 -4.49
C ALA A 61 6.97 -11.70 -4.63
N ALA A 62 7.67 -12.36 -3.69
CA ALA A 62 9.13 -12.51 -3.74
C ALA A 62 9.62 -13.61 -4.69
N LYS A 63 8.73 -14.45 -5.23
CA LYS A 63 9.13 -15.50 -6.19
C LYS A 63 9.63 -14.85 -7.49
N PRO A 64 10.65 -15.46 -8.12
CA PRO A 64 11.11 -15.00 -9.42
C PRO A 64 10.03 -15.22 -10.48
N LYS A 65 10.19 -14.53 -11.61
CA LYS A 65 9.40 -14.75 -12.82
C LYS A 65 9.49 -16.21 -13.26
N ASP A 66 8.38 -16.76 -13.69
CA ASP A 66 8.29 -18.13 -14.23
C ASP A 66 7.50 -18.12 -15.57
N LYS A 67 7.29 -19.29 -16.14
CA LYS A 67 6.58 -19.41 -17.43
C LYS A 67 5.10 -19.02 -17.35
N GLU A 68 4.48 -19.24 -16.19
CA GLU A 68 3.06 -18.93 -15.97
C GLU A 68 2.88 -17.46 -15.58
N HIS A 69 3.91 -16.85 -14.95
CA HIS A 69 3.91 -15.45 -14.50
C HIS A 69 5.13 -14.71 -15.06
N PRO A 70 5.15 -14.40 -16.37
CA PRO A 70 6.31 -13.78 -17.05
C PRO A 70 6.62 -12.36 -16.52
N TYR A 71 5.64 -11.65 -15.95
CA TYR A 71 5.84 -10.35 -15.30
C TYR A 71 6.15 -10.45 -13.81
N GLY A 72 6.19 -11.69 -13.25
CA GLY A 72 6.43 -11.95 -11.84
C GLY A 72 5.16 -12.00 -11.01
N HIS A 73 5.33 -12.13 -9.70
CA HIS A 73 4.26 -12.38 -8.74
C HIS A 73 3.89 -11.13 -7.90
N GLY A 74 4.41 -9.96 -8.25
CA GLY A 74 4.28 -8.73 -7.45
C GLY A 74 2.84 -8.29 -7.18
N LYS A 75 1.90 -8.61 -8.08
CA LYS A 75 0.46 -8.31 -7.89
C LYS A 75 -0.18 -9.03 -6.70
N ALA A 76 0.45 -10.08 -6.15
CA ALA A 76 -0.02 -10.73 -4.94
C ALA A 76 -0.13 -9.75 -3.75
N GLU A 77 0.73 -8.72 -3.68
CA GLU A 77 0.65 -7.68 -2.64
C GLU A 77 -0.66 -6.89 -2.69
N PHE A 78 -1.18 -6.62 -3.89
CA PHE A 78 -2.45 -5.91 -4.05
C PHE A 78 -3.63 -6.75 -3.56
N ILE A 79 -3.60 -8.07 -3.80
CA ILE A 79 -4.66 -8.98 -3.35
C ILE A 79 -4.75 -9.00 -1.82
N SER A 80 -3.61 -9.12 -1.13
CA SER A 80 -3.62 -9.11 0.34
C SER A 80 -4.03 -7.74 0.90
N ALA A 81 -3.60 -6.65 0.28
CA ALA A 81 -4.00 -5.31 0.70
C ALA A 81 -5.52 -5.08 0.51
N ALA A 82 -6.11 -5.59 -0.60
CA ALA A 82 -7.56 -5.56 -0.79
C ALA A 82 -8.31 -6.35 0.30
N PHE A 83 -7.79 -7.53 0.66
CA PHE A 83 -8.34 -8.33 1.74
C PHE A 83 -8.28 -7.59 3.09
N GLU A 84 -7.12 -7.02 3.45
CA GLU A 84 -6.97 -6.22 4.67
C GLU A 84 -7.89 -4.99 4.67
N GLY A 85 -8.01 -4.28 3.56
CA GLY A 85 -8.96 -3.17 3.41
C GLY A 85 -10.42 -3.59 3.64
N SER A 86 -10.79 -4.80 3.16
CA SER A 86 -12.12 -5.36 3.39
C SER A 86 -12.38 -5.69 4.87
N LEU A 87 -11.38 -6.22 5.57
CA LEU A 87 -11.46 -6.46 7.02
C LEU A 87 -11.62 -5.15 7.79
N ILE A 88 -10.90 -4.10 7.40
CA ILE A 88 -11.02 -2.77 8.01
C ILE A 88 -12.42 -2.20 7.81
N ILE A 89 -13.01 -2.32 6.61
CA ILE A 89 -14.40 -1.89 6.37
C ILE A 89 -15.37 -2.70 7.22
N ALA A 90 -15.20 -4.04 7.28
CA ALA A 90 -16.06 -4.89 8.09
C ALA A 90 -16.01 -4.49 9.58
N ALA A 91 -14.81 -4.24 10.13
CA ALA A 91 -14.65 -3.74 11.50
C ALA A 91 -15.35 -2.40 11.70
N GLY A 92 -15.18 -1.44 10.78
CA GLY A 92 -15.87 -0.14 10.83
C GLY A 92 -17.40 -0.27 10.80
N LEU A 93 -17.94 -1.20 9.99
CA LEU A 93 -19.39 -1.46 9.94
C LEU A 93 -19.91 -2.10 11.23
N ILE A 94 -19.16 -3.01 11.85
CA ILE A 94 -19.50 -3.62 13.15
C ILE A 94 -19.53 -2.53 14.23
N ILE A 95 -18.48 -1.70 14.32
CA ILE A 95 -18.41 -0.60 15.28
C ILE A 95 -19.57 0.38 15.08
N LEU A 96 -19.93 0.69 13.85
CA LEU A 96 -21.06 1.56 13.53
C LEU A 96 -22.38 0.95 14.01
N TYR A 97 -22.59 -0.34 13.72
CA TYR A 97 -23.78 -1.07 14.18
C TYR A 97 -23.90 -1.09 15.71
N GLU A 98 -22.83 -1.49 16.41
CA GLU A 98 -22.78 -1.51 17.89
C GLU A 98 -22.99 -0.13 18.50
N SER A 99 -22.42 0.92 17.87
CA SER A 99 -22.59 2.30 18.34
C SER A 99 -24.03 2.79 18.18
N ILE A 100 -24.70 2.44 17.07
CA ILE A 100 -26.13 2.77 16.86
C ILE A 100 -27.01 2.00 17.85
N ASP A 101 -26.73 0.72 18.09
CA ASP A 101 -27.47 -0.10 19.05
C ASP A 101 -27.31 0.46 20.47
N ALA A 102 -26.09 0.80 20.89
CA ALA A 102 -25.81 1.44 22.17
C ALA A 102 -26.48 2.84 22.34
N PHE A 103 -26.71 3.55 21.23
CA PHE A 103 -27.45 4.81 21.24
C PHE A 103 -28.94 4.60 21.50
N ILE A 104 -29.52 3.52 20.94
CA ILE A 104 -30.94 3.17 21.08
C ILE A 104 -31.19 2.48 22.41
N HIS A 105 -30.28 1.60 22.85
CA HIS A 105 -30.34 0.80 24.05
C HIS A 105 -29.12 1.10 24.94
N PRO A 106 -29.13 2.20 25.73
CA PRO A 106 -27.98 2.55 26.57
C PRO A 106 -27.62 1.42 27.53
N ASN A 107 -26.46 0.84 27.40
CA ASN A 107 -25.94 -0.17 28.32
C ASN A 107 -25.30 0.50 29.54
N GLU A 108 -25.52 -0.07 30.72
CA GLU A 108 -24.75 0.34 31.90
C GLU A 108 -23.28 -0.05 31.75
N LEU A 109 -22.40 0.92 31.91
CA LEU A 109 -20.95 0.70 31.89
C LEU A 109 -20.57 -0.18 33.08
N HIS A 110 -20.36 -1.46 32.84
CA HIS A 110 -19.83 -2.36 33.86
C HIS A 110 -18.35 -2.05 34.13
N SER A 111 -18.00 -2.08 35.40
CA SER A 111 -16.72 -1.80 36.07
C SER A 111 -15.48 -1.83 35.13
N LEU A 112 -14.74 -0.72 35.18
CA LEU A 112 -13.40 -0.55 34.58
C LEU A 112 -12.39 -1.44 35.33
N ASP A 113 -12.35 -2.71 34.96
CA ASP A 113 -11.48 -3.69 35.57
C ASP A 113 -10.03 -3.52 35.12
N ASN A 114 -9.10 -4.18 35.78
CA ASN A 114 -7.66 -4.26 35.51
C ASN A 114 -7.32 -4.58 34.04
N GLY A 115 -8.29 -5.01 33.24
CA GLY A 115 -8.17 -5.24 31.80
C GLY A 115 -7.81 -3.99 30.98
N LEU A 116 -8.27 -2.79 31.37
CA LEU A 116 -8.00 -1.56 30.64
C LEU A 116 -6.50 -1.26 30.49
N GLY A 117 -5.71 -1.56 31.53
CA GLY A 117 -4.25 -1.38 31.48
C GLY A 117 -3.57 -2.28 30.43
N ILE A 118 -4.05 -3.51 30.27
CA ILE A 118 -3.54 -4.46 29.27
C ILE A 118 -3.94 -4.00 27.87
N LEU A 119 -5.21 -3.59 27.69
CA LEU A 119 -5.72 -3.07 26.42
C LEU A 119 -4.93 -1.84 25.96
N LEU A 120 -4.69 -0.88 26.82
CA LEU A 120 -3.90 0.31 26.50
C LEU A 120 -2.44 -0.03 26.17
N THR A 121 -1.84 -0.98 26.89
CA THR A 121 -0.47 -1.44 26.61
C THR A 121 -0.38 -2.11 25.24
N THR A 122 -1.32 -3.00 24.91
CA THR A 122 -1.35 -3.66 23.60
C THR A 122 -1.64 -2.65 22.48
N ALA A 123 -2.49 -1.64 22.70
CA ALA A 123 -2.74 -0.57 21.75
C ALA A 123 -1.48 0.27 21.46
N ILE A 124 -0.69 0.62 22.49
CA ILE A 124 0.58 1.33 22.32
C ILE A 124 1.58 0.51 21.50
N LEU A 125 1.69 -0.80 21.77
CA LEU A 125 2.56 -1.70 21.03
C LEU A 125 2.12 -1.83 19.56
N ASN A 126 0.82 -1.99 19.30
CA ASN A 126 0.25 -2.03 17.96
C ASN A 126 0.48 -0.71 17.21
N LEU A 127 0.30 0.44 17.87
CA LEU A 127 0.55 1.74 17.27
C LEU A 127 2.01 1.90 16.83
N GLY A 128 2.94 1.55 17.71
CA GLY A 128 4.39 1.63 17.43
C GLY A 128 4.80 0.68 16.30
N ALA A 129 4.34 -0.58 16.34
CA ALA A 129 4.61 -1.57 15.31
C ALA A 129 3.98 -1.16 13.98
N GLY A 130 2.71 -0.75 13.98
CA GLY A 130 1.99 -0.31 12.78
C GLY A 130 2.63 0.90 12.12
N TRP A 131 3.04 1.90 12.89
CA TRP A 131 3.78 3.06 12.38
C TRP A 131 5.09 2.64 11.73
N TYR A 132 5.90 1.82 12.41
CA TYR A 132 7.18 1.33 11.89
C TYR A 132 7.00 0.60 10.56
N VAL A 133 6.04 -0.33 10.50
CA VAL A 133 5.77 -1.14 9.31
C VAL A 133 5.25 -0.27 8.16
N LYS A 134 4.33 0.66 8.42
CA LYS A 134 3.80 1.60 7.42
C LYS A 134 4.91 2.49 6.83
N VAL A 135 5.81 3.03 7.64
CA VAL A 135 6.95 3.84 7.17
C VAL A 135 7.90 3.00 6.32
N LYS A 136 8.20 1.76 6.75
CA LYS A 136 9.03 0.83 5.95
C LYS A 136 8.33 0.40 4.66
N GLY A 137 7.03 0.15 4.70
CA GLY A 137 6.23 -0.17 3.52
C GLY A 137 6.26 0.95 2.47
N LYS A 138 6.11 2.22 2.90
CA LYS A 138 6.25 3.37 2.00
C LYS A 138 7.65 3.46 1.39
N LYS A 139 8.71 3.30 2.20
CA LYS A 139 10.09 3.32 1.71
C LYS A 139 10.37 2.21 0.71
N ASN A 140 9.84 1.01 0.95
CA ASN A 140 10.04 -0.17 0.12
C ASN A 140 9.00 -0.29 -1.01
N LYS A 141 8.06 0.66 -1.13
CA LYS A 141 6.95 0.67 -2.11
C LYS A 141 6.11 -0.62 -2.07
N SER A 142 5.91 -1.20 -0.88
CA SER A 142 5.11 -2.41 -0.66
C SER A 142 3.74 -2.05 -0.11
N LEU A 143 2.68 -2.29 -0.90
CA LEU A 143 1.31 -2.00 -0.49
C LEU A 143 0.85 -2.95 0.63
N ALA A 144 1.29 -4.21 0.61
CA ALA A 144 1.01 -5.18 1.66
C ALA A 144 1.51 -4.70 3.04
N LEU A 145 2.74 -4.18 3.12
CA LEU A 145 3.25 -3.62 4.40
C LEU A 145 2.53 -2.33 4.80
N ILE A 146 2.14 -1.50 3.83
CA ILE A 146 1.40 -0.26 4.11
C ILE A 146 0.04 -0.60 4.71
N SER A 147 -0.69 -1.55 4.11
CA SER A 147 -2.01 -1.97 4.58
C SER A 147 -1.94 -2.64 5.95
N SER A 148 -1.01 -3.59 6.16
CA SER A 148 -0.82 -4.23 7.47
C SER A 148 -0.46 -3.22 8.57
N GLY A 149 0.42 -2.25 8.27
CA GLY A 149 0.74 -1.17 9.20
C GLY A 149 -0.46 -0.25 9.47
N GLN A 150 -1.25 0.07 8.45
CA GLN A 150 -2.46 0.88 8.56
C GLN A 150 -3.53 0.18 9.42
N HIS A 151 -3.73 -1.11 9.23
CA HIS A 151 -4.65 -1.93 10.02
C HIS A 151 -4.33 -1.83 11.51
N LEU A 152 -3.07 -2.08 11.91
CA LEU A 152 -2.67 -1.98 13.33
C LEU A 152 -2.80 -0.57 13.93
N ILE A 153 -2.55 0.47 13.12
CA ILE A 153 -2.76 1.85 13.58
C ILE A 153 -4.25 2.12 13.83
N ILE A 154 -5.13 1.66 12.93
CA ILE A 154 -6.58 1.83 13.08
C ILE A 154 -7.06 1.10 14.34
N ASP A 155 -6.66 -0.15 14.53
CA ASP A 155 -6.96 -0.96 15.71
C ASP A 155 -6.54 -0.27 17.02
N SER A 156 -5.35 0.32 17.03
CA SER A 156 -4.89 1.08 18.20
C SER A 156 -5.71 2.35 18.45
N LEU A 157 -6.06 3.07 17.40
CA LEU A 157 -6.83 4.30 17.51
C LEU A 157 -8.26 4.05 17.98
N THR A 158 -8.88 2.92 17.58
CA THR A 158 -10.20 2.51 18.11
C THR A 158 -10.12 2.23 19.59
N THR A 159 -9.12 1.47 20.04
CA THR A 159 -8.90 1.19 21.48
C THR A 159 -8.69 2.49 22.28
N PHE A 160 -7.90 3.45 21.76
CA PHE A 160 -7.73 4.76 22.43
C PHE A 160 -9.02 5.59 22.44
N ALA A 161 -9.79 5.58 21.34
CA ALA A 161 -11.05 6.33 21.28
C ALA A 161 -12.06 5.81 22.30
N VAL A 162 -12.16 4.48 22.45
CA VAL A 162 -12.99 3.85 23.48
C VAL A 162 -12.51 4.24 24.89
N ALA A 163 -11.21 4.15 25.16
CA ALA A 163 -10.66 4.53 26.46
C ALA A 163 -10.89 6.00 26.81
N ILE A 164 -10.75 6.91 25.83
CA ILE A 164 -11.03 8.34 26.00
C ILE A 164 -12.53 8.57 26.21
N GLY A 165 -13.40 7.91 25.43
CA GLY A 165 -14.85 7.98 25.57
C GLY A 165 -15.30 7.62 27.00
N ILE A 166 -14.80 6.48 27.49
CA ILE A 166 -15.05 6.05 28.89
C ILE A 166 -14.55 7.10 29.88
N GLY A 167 -13.34 7.64 29.69
CA GLY A 167 -12.79 8.68 30.57
C GLY A 167 -13.65 9.94 30.62
N ILE A 168 -14.17 10.40 29.46
CA ILE A 168 -15.05 11.57 29.39
C ILE A 168 -16.39 11.30 30.08
N VAL A 169 -16.99 10.12 29.90
CA VAL A 169 -18.24 9.74 30.54
C VAL A 169 -18.08 9.74 32.07
N LEU A 170 -16.96 9.20 32.57
CA LEU A 170 -16.68 9.19 34.02
C LEU A 170 -16.53 10.61 34.63
N LEU A 171 -16.01 11.56 33.85
CA LEU A 171 -15.81 12.94 34.31
C LEU A 171 -17.03 13.82 34.10
N SER A 172 -17.82 13.61 33.05
CA SER A 172 -18.94 14.50 32.67
C SER A 172 -20.32 13.96 33.02
N ASN A 173 -20.46 12.66 33.31
CA ASN A 173 -21.72 11.93 33.42
C ASN A 173 -22.64 12.04 32.20
N ILE A 174 -22.10 12.38 31.03
CA ILE A 174 -22.83 12.46 29.74
C ILE A 174 -22.57 11.19 28.94
N THR A 175 -23.50 10.25 28.97
CA THR A 175 -23.37 8.91 28.40
C THR A 175 -23.41 8.85 26.88
N GLY A 176 -23.80 9.92 26.17
CA GLY A 176 -23.88 9.91 24.69
C GLY A 176 -22.59 10.34 23.95
N ILE A 177 -21.56 10.82 24.66
CA ILE A 177 -20.35 11.35 24.02
C ILE A 177 -19.49 10.24 23.41
N ASP A 178 -19.32 9.12 24.14
CA ASP A 178 -18.57 7.95 23.67
C ASP A 178 -19.19 7.36 22.40
N THR A 179 -20.50 7.24 22.36
CA THR A 179 -21.25 6.78 21.18
C THR A 179 -21.05 7.71 19.97
N GLY A 180 -21.09 9.04 20.19
CA GLY A 180 -20.81 10.02 19.14
C GLY A 180 -19.38 9.90 18.57
N ILE A 181 -18.39 9.69 19.43
CA ILE A 181 -17.00 9.46 19.05
C ILE A 181 -16.89 8.16 18.26
N ALA A 182 -17.50 7.06 18.72
CA ALA A 182 -17.46 5.76 18.07
C ALA A 182 -18.09 5.81 16.66
N ILE A 183 -19.21 6.51 16.48
CA ILE A 183 -19.83 6.73 15.16
C ILE A 183 -18.89 7.52 14.23
N ALA A 184 -18.30 8.61 14.69
CA ALA A 184 -17.36 9.39 13.88
C ALA A 184 -16.12 8.57 13.49
N MET A 185 -15.59 7.77 14.41
CA MET A 185 -14.47 6.88 14.17
C MET A 185 -14.81 5.78 13.16
N SER A 186 -16.02 5.19 13.24
CA SER A 186 -16.44 4.14 12.29
C SER A 186 -16.46 4.64 10.84
N PHE A 187 -16.96 5.86 10.59
CA PHE A 187 -16.89 6.45 9.24
C PHE A 187 -15.46 6.68 8.76
N TRP A 188 -14.59 7.15 9.65
CA TRP A 188 -13.17 7.33 9.33
C TRP A 188 -12.47 6.00 9.01
N ILE A 189 -12.78 4.93 9.76
CA ILE A 189 -12.26 3.57 9.54
C ILE A 189 -12.72 3.05 8.17
N ILE A 190 -14.02 3.14 7.87
CA ILE A 190 -14.59 2.71 6.59
C ILE A 190 -13.92 3.46 5.42
N TYR A 191 -13.73 4.77 5.55
CA TYR A 191 -13.05 5.57 4.53
C TYR A 191 -11.60 5.12 4.29
N ASN A 192 -10.85 4.81 5.36
CA ASN A 192 -9.48 4.30 5.22
C ASN A 192 -9.44 2.91 4.57
N GLY A 193 -10.36 2.01 4.95
CA GLY A 193 -10.49 0.69 4.31
C GLY A 193 -10.84 0.81 2.83
N TYR A 194 -11.80 1.68 2.46
CA TYR A 194 -12.13 1.98 1.08
C TYR A 194 -10.91 2.47 0.28
N LYS A 195 -10.10 3.38 0.85
CA LYS A 195 -8.90 3.89 0.21
C LYS A 195 -7.90 2.78 -0.10
N ILE A 196 -7.68 1.84 0.84
CA ILE A 196 -6.79 0.69 0.64
C ILE A 196 -7.32 -0.21 -0.48
N ILE A 197 -8.63 -0.52 -0.49
CA ILE A 197 -9.25 -1.34 -1.55
C ILE A 197 -9.10 -0.64 -2.91
N ARG A 198 -9.35 0.67 -2.97
CA ARG A 198 -9.24 1.45 -4.21
C ARG A 198 -7.82 1.44 -4.77
N GLU A 199 -6.79 1.61 -3.91
CA GLU A 199 -5.38 1.53 -4.29
C GLU A 199 -5.01 0.11 -4.75
N SER A 200 -5.56 -0.92 -4.11
CA SER A 200 -5.35 -2.32 -4.49
C SER A 200 -5.95 -2.66 -5.84
N LEU A 201 -7.20 -2.26 -6.06
CA LEU A 201 -7.88 -2.46 -7.35
C LEU A 201 -7.17 -1.71 -8.48
N ALA A 202 -6.71 -0.49 -8.23
CA ALA A 202 -5.89 0.26 -9.18
C ALA A 202 -4.65 -0.53 -9.61
N GLY A 203 -3.93 -1.12 -8.64
CA GLY A 203 -2.74 -1.93 -8.93
C GLY A 203 -3.05 -3.24 -9.64
N ILE A 204 -4.20 -3.89 -9.35
CA ILE A 204 -4.64 -5.11 -10.04
C ILE A 204 -5.01 -4.80 -11.50
N MET A 205 -5.68 -3.66 -11.73
CA MET A 205 -6.16 -3.21 -13.04
C MET A 205 -5.12 -2.46 -13.86
N ASP A 206 -3.86 -2.40 -13.42
CA ASP A 206 -2.77 -1.69 -14.10
C ASP A 206 -3.05 -0.19 -14.31
N GLU A 207 -3.76 0.43 -13.35
CA GLU A 207 -4.00 1.86 -13.38
C GLU A 207 -2.68 2.63 -13.30
N ALA A 208 -2.54 3.65 -14.15
CA ALA A 208 -1.32 4.43 -14.22
C ALA A 208 -1.06 5.20 -12.91
N ASP A 209 0.15 5.08 -12.39
CA ASP A 209 0.63 5.93 -11.30
C ASP A 209 1.03 7.30 -11.87
N MET A 210 0.10 8.26 -11.82
CA MET A 210 0.30 9.59 -12.41
C MET A 210 1.50 10.32 -11.82
N ALA A 211 1.76 10.19 -10.51
CA ALA A 211 2.91 10.83 -9.87
C ALA A 211 4.24 10.23 -10.38
N LEU A 212 4.28 8.92 -10.58
CA LEU A 212 5.44 8.25 -11.16
C LEU A 212 5.60 8.59 -12.65
N LEU A 213 4.50 8.65 -13.39
CA LEU A 213 4.50 9.04 -14.81
C LEU A 213 5.06 10.46 -14.98
N GLU A 214 4.58 11.42 -14.18
CA GLU A 214 5.06 12.80 -14.19
C GLU A 214 6.56 12.88 -13.85
N ALA A 215 7.02 12.13 -12.83
CA ALA A 215 8.44 12.07 -12.47
C ALA A 215 9.32 11.49 -13.59
N VAL A 216 8.82 10.48 -14.33
CA VAL A 216 9.52 9.91 -15.51
C VAL A 216 9.59 10.94 -16.63
N ILE A 217 8.48 11.63 -16.93
CA ILE A 217 8.42 12.68 -17.96
C ILE A 217 9.38 13.83 -17.62
N GLU A 218 9.41 14.27 -16.35
CA GLU A 218 10.30 15.33 -15.91
C GLU A 218 11.77 14.95 -16.11
N GLU A 219 12.17 13.74 -15.71
CA GLU A 219 13.55 13.25 -15.91
C GLU A 219 13.94 13.19 -17.40
N ILE A 220 13.04 12.71 -18.27
CA ILE A 220 13.25 12.66 -19.70
C ILE A 220 13.43 14.08 -20.28
N ASN A 221 12.59 15.02 -19.86
CA ASN A 221 12.65 16.40 -20.34
C ASN A 221 13.92 17.12 -19.90
N GLN A 222 14.37 16.90 -18.65
CA GLN A 222 15.61 17.50 -18.12
C GLN A 222 16.87 16.98 -18.81
N SER A 223 16.84 15.72 -19.27
CA SER A 223 17.99 15.01 -19.86
C SER A 223 17.81 14.72 -21.35
N ARG A 224 16.92 15.45 -22.02
CA ARG A 224 16.56 15.20 -23.42
C ARG A 224 17.77 15.21 -24.34
N ASN A 225 17.96 14.12 -25.08
CA ASN A 225 18.97 14.00 -26.12
C ASN A 225 18.39 14.40 -27.47
N LYS A 226 19.18 15.05 -28.34
CA LYS A 226 18.78 15.41 -29.71
C LYS A 226 18.39 14.20 -30.57
N GLN A 227 18.93 13.01 -30.27
CA GLN A 227 18.60 11.76 -30.97
C GLN A 227 17.20 11.23 -30.64
N TRP A 228 16.56 11.71 -29.56
CA TRP A 228 15.18 11.37 -29.17
C TRP A 228 14.24 12.39 -29.80
N ILE A 229 13.81 12.10 -31.03
CA ILE A 229 12.99 13.04 -31.83
C ILE A 229 11.63 13.23 -31.16
N ASP A 230 10.99 12.09 -30.82
CA ASP A 230 9.69 12.08 -30.18
C ASP A 230 9.58 10.89 -29.20
N LEU A 231 8.80 11.08 -28.16
CA LEU A 231 8.40 10.03 -27.23
C LEU A 231 6.88 10.06 -27.08
N HIS A 232 6.22 8.99 -27.44
CA HIS A 232 4.77 8.89 -27.37
C HIS A 232 4.32 7.54 -26.85
N ASN A 233 3.01 7.39 -26.56
CA ASN A 233 2.42 6.18 -26.00
C ASN A 233 3.10 5.71 -24.70
N LEU A 234 3.58 6.66 -23.87
CA LEU A 234 4.25 6.35 -22.61
C LEU A 234 3.25 5.80 -21.60
N ARG A 235 3.51 4.60 -21.11
CA ARG A 235 2.75 3.92 -20.07
C ARG A 235 3.68 3.51 -18.95
N VAL A 236 3.26 3.75 -17.71
CA VAL A 236 4.03 3.39 -16.52
C VAL A 236 3.10 2.66 -15.56
N ILE A 237 3.39 1.39 -15.31
CA ILE A 237 2.60 0.54 -14.43
C ILE A 237 3.49 -0.09 -13.34
N LYS A 238 2.88 -0.46 -12.21
CA LYS A 238 3.56 -1.11 -11.09
C LYS A 238 3.13 -2.56 -10.94
N TYR A 239 4.13 -3.44 -10.76
CA TYR A 239 3.94 -4.83 -10.34
C TYR A 239 4.61 -5.03 -8.99
N GLY A 240 3.91 -4.69 -7.90
CA GLY A 240 4.50 -4.65 -6.57
C GLY A 240 5.65 -3.64 -6.51
N THR A 241 6.87 -4.11 -6.28
CA THR A 241 8.09 -3.28 -6.23
C THR A 241 8.74 -3.03 -7.58
N HIS A 242 8.28 -3.69 -8.66
CA HIS A 242 8.78 -3.53 -10.02
C HIS A 242 7.97 -2.48 -10.79
N ILE A 243 8.66 -1.75 -11.66
CA ILE A 243 8.07 -0.73 -12.53
C ILE A 243 8.24 -1.19 -13.97
N HIS A 244 7.17 -1.17 -14.75
CA HIS A 244 7.21 -1.39 -16.19
C HIS A 244 6.94 -0.09 -16.91
N VAL A 245 7.78 0.22 -17.88
CA VAL A 245 7.68 1.41 -18.71
C VAL A 245 7.61 0.97 -20.17
N ASP A 246 6.47 1.22 -20.78
CA ASP A 246 6.24 0.99 -22.21
C ASP A 246 6.19 2.34 -22.90
N CYS A 247 6.90 2.47 -24.02
CA CYS A 247 6.85 3.69 -24.84
C CYS A 247 7.28 3.43 -26.26
N HIS A 248 6.95 4.38 -27.13
CA HIS A 248 7.48 4.49 -28.48
C HIS A 248 8.53 5.61 -28.52
N LEU A 249 9.74 5.28 -28.96
CA LEU A 249 10.82 6.23 -29.12
C LEU A 249 11.11 6.43 -30.60
N THR A 250 10.84 7.62 -31.10
CA THR A 250 11.16 7.98 -32.49
C THR A 250 12.60 8.44 -32.61
N VAL A 251 13.34 7.77 -33.44
CA VAL A 251 14.75 8.05 -33.76
C VAL A 251 14.93 8.36 -35.25
N GLN A 252 16.14 8.73 -35.67
CA GLN A 252 16.44 9.01 -37.08
C GLN A 252 16.20 7.76 -37.92
N TRP A 253 15.48 7.92 -39.04
CA TRP A 253 15.09 6.82 -39.91
C TRP A 253 16.28 6.10 -40.60
N TYR A 254 17.41 6.77 -40.74
CA TYR A 254 18.62 6.23 -41.40
C TYR A 254 19.53 5.42 -40.46
N LEU A 255 19.22 5.34 -39.17
CA LEU A 255 19.99 4.52 -38.24
C LEU A 255 19.81 3.04 -38.57
N ASN A 256 20.88 2.30 -38.53
CA ASN A 256 20.78 0.85 -38.56
C ASN A 256 20.35 0.32 -37.19
N VAL A 257 19.95 -0.95 -37.12
CA VAL A 257 19.42 -1.56 -35.89
C VAL A 257 20.37 -1.41 -34.70
N ASN A 258 21.68 -1.58 -34.89
CA ASN A 258 22.67 -1.46 -33.81
C ASN A 258 22.78 -0.02 -33.29
N GLN A 259 22.71 0.96 -34.17
CA GLN A 259 22.75 2.37 -33.85
C GLN A 259 21.45 2.79 -33.07
N ALA A 260 20.29 2.36 -33.57
CA ALA A 260 19.01 2.61 -32.90
C ALA A 260 18.99 1.96 -31.51
N HIS A 261 19.50 0.72 -31.40
CA HIS A 261 19.59 0.04 -30.09
C HIS A 261 20.49 0.79 -29.10
N ALA A 262 21.63 1.34 -29.56
CA ALA A 262 22.48 2.15 -28.69
C ALA A 262 21.77 3.41 -28.15
N VAL A 263 20.87 4.02 -28.93
CA VAL A 263 20.02 5.15 -28.49
C VAL A 263 19.03 4.70 -27.45
N VAL A 264 18.41 3.53 -27.62
CA VAL A 264 17.50 2.91 -26.64
C VAL A 264 18.23 2.59 -25.33
N ASP A 265 19.46 2.08 -25.41
CA ASP A 265 20.26 1.78 -24.20
C ASP A 265 20.61 3.04 -23.42
N GLN A 266 20.89 4.15 -24.08
CA GLN A 266 21.11 5.45 -23.42
C GLN A 266 19.85 5.92 -22.69
N PHE A 267 18.70 5.86 -23.35
CA PHE A 267 17.40 6.20 -22.75
C PHE A 267 17.08 5.33 -21.54
N THR A 268 17.25 4.01 -21.69
CA THR A 268 17.03 3.04 -20.61
C THR A 268 17.93 3.30 -19.42
N SER A 269 19.22 3.58 -19.67
CA SER A 269 20.20 3.86 -18.62
C SER A 269 19.87 5.12 -17.83
N LEU A 270 19.39 6.18 -18.50
CA LEU A 270 18.96 7.40 -17.85
C LEU A 270 17.89 7.14 -16.78
N ILE A 271 16.83 6.43 -17.18
CA ILE A 271 15.71 6.16 -16.26
C ILE A 271 16.12 5.18 -15.16
N LYS A 272 16.92 4.15 -15.45
CA LYS A 272 17.44 3.23 -14.43
C LYS A 272 18.31 3.92 -13.39
N ASN A 273 19.12 4.88 -13.79
CA ASN A 273 19.95 5.64 -12.86
C ASN A 273 19.12 6.42 -11.84
N LYS A 274 17.95 6.92 -12.23
CA LYS A 274 17.04 7.67 -11.34
C LYS A 274 16.13 6.78 -10.52
N PHE A 275 15.52 5.77 -11.14
CA PHE A 275 14.45 4.96 -10.52
C PHE A 275 14.92 3.59 -10.04
N GLY A 276 16.17 3.20 -10.35
CA GLY A 276 16.81 1.94 -9.94
C GLY A 276 16.62 0.79 -10.93
N ASP A 277 17.31 -0.33 -10.65
CA ASP A 277 17.35 -1.51 -11.54
C ASP A 277 16.03 -2.31 -11.59
N SER A 278 15.06 -1.97 -10.74
CA SER A 278 13.73 -2.61 -10.75
C SER A 278 12.81 -2.10 -11.85
N VAL A 279 13.30 -1.22 -12.73
CA VAL A 279 12.56 -0.72 -13.88
C VAL A 279 12.84 -1.60 -15.09
N GLU A 280 11.78 -2.14 -15.69
CA GLU A 280 11.80 -2.86 -16.96
C GLU A 280 11.20 -1.99 -18.06
N PHE A 281 11.79 -2.08 -19.25
CA PHE A 281 11.39 -1.29 -20.41
C PHE A 281 10.93 -2.17 -21.54
N PHE A 282 9.84 -1.74 -22.19
CA PHE A 282 9.43 -2.19 -23.53
C PHE A 282 9.38 -0.97 -24.43
N ILE A 283 10.48 -0.75 -25.19
CA ILE A 283 10.61 0.40 -26.06
C ILE A 283 10.44 -0.05 -27.49
N HIS A 284 9.32 0.38 -28.12
CA HIS A 284 9.18 0.29 -29.55
C HIS A 284 9.95 1.43 -30.19
N THR A 285 10.82 1.11 -31.16
CA THR A 285 11.65 2.10 -31.80
C THR A 285 11.10 2.39 -33.20
N ASP A 286 10.67 3.65 -33.41
CA ASP A 286 10.11 4.12 -34.68
C ASP A 286 11.13 4.96 -35.43
N GLY A 287 11.26 4.74 -36.74
CA GLY A 287 11.96 5.67 -37.63
C GLY A 287 11.14 6.94 -37.83
N CYS A 288 11.78 8.12 -37.81
CA CYS A 288 11.06 9.36 -38.01
C CYS A 288 10.43 9.44 -39.42
N MET A 289 9.27 10.04 -39.51
CA MET A 289 8.48 10.24 -40.71
C MET A 289 8.31 11.75 -40.96
N PRO A 290 7.83 12.19 -42.17
CA PRO A 290 7.65 13.62 -42.45
C PRO A 290 6.85 14.39 -41.44
N PHE A 291 5.88 13.77 -40.78
CA PHE A 291 5.07 14.40 -39.71
C PHE A 291 5.87 14.63 -38.40
N SER A 292 7.03 13.98 -38.22
CA SER A 292 7.94 14.22 -37.11
C SER A 292 8.84 15.45 -37.30
N CYS A 293 8.93 16.00 -38.49
CA CYS A 293 9.82 17.13 -38.82
C CYS A 293 9.55 18.39 -37.99
N PRO A 294 8.29 18.78 -37.70
CA PRO A 294 8.00 20.00 -36.91
C PRO A 294 8.53 19.96 -35.47
N ILE A 295 8.72 18.77 -34.90
CA ILE A 295 9.21 18.56 -33.52
C ILE A 295 10.69 18.13 -33.47
N CYS A 296 11.30 17.91 -34.63
CA CYS A 296 12.70 17.46 -34.76
C CYS A 296 13.67 18.62 -34.46
N THR A 297 14.63 18.35 -33.59
CA THR A 297 15.68 19.34 -33.21
C THR A 297 17.01 19.10 -33.97
N ILE A 298 17.03 18.17 -34.92
CA ILE A 298 18.23 17.83 -35.71
C ILE A 298 18.22 18.67 -36.96
N GLU A 299 19.16 19.62 -37.08
CA GLU A 299 19.22 20.62 -38.13
C GLU A 299 19.40 20.03 -39.54
N ASP A 300 20.18 18.92 -39.65
CA ASP A 300 20.50 18.32 -40.95
C ASP A 300 19.50 17.22 -41.41
N LEU A 301 18.47 16.94 -40.62
CA LEU A 301 17.55 15.84 -40.92
C LEU A 301 16.60 16.18 -42.10
N SER A 302 16.26 17.46 -42.27
CA SER A 302 15.35 17.93 -43.29
C SER A 302 15.89 17.70 -44.73
N LEU A 303 17.20 17.59 -44.89
CA LEU A 303 17.85 17.33 -46.19
C LEU A 303 17.80 15.85 -46.58
N ILE A 304 17.51 14.95 -45.64
CA ILE A 304 17.55 13.50 -45.88
C ILE A 304 16.14 12.95 -46.21
N HIS A 305 15.10 13.74 -46.04
CA HIS A 305 13.72 13.38 -46.39
C HIS A 305 13.34 13.70 -47.85
N ILE A 306 14.32 14.21 -48.64
CA ILE A 306 14.18 14.42 -50.09
C ILE A 306 14.71 13.18 -50.80
#